data_dccce3befd9d7ee4ae03499c0295a306
#
_entry.id   dccce3befd9d7ee4ae03499c0295a306
#
_cell.length_a   1.000
_cell.length_b   1.000
_cell.length_c   1.000
_cell.angle_alpha   90.00
_cell.angle_beta   90.00
_cell.angle_gamma   90.00
#
_symmetry.space_group_name_H-M   'P 1'
#
loop_
_entity.id
_entity.type
_entity.pdbx_description
1 polymer ?
#
loop_
_entity_poly.entity_id
_entity_poly.type
_entity_poly.pdbx_seq_one_letter_code
_entity_poly.pdbx_strand_id
1 'polypeptide(L)'
;MGEELDDLPTRAFRPALRGDQRFDRSAAHRDILVFDDVHKAYRADVPVLKGLTTSVARGEFVFITGPSGAGKSTLLRMIYAGEQVDQGRILFLGRDVCRLSADSIPYLRRNIGIVFQDFKLVQNWTVYQNVAVSLEVLGVPTRIVRRRVGEALERVGLSGRGGERASLLSGGEQQRVAVARAIVPEPALLLADEPTGNLDPQLAVDILGLFEDIHETGVTVLFATHDRSLLDVRPRRVVVLDEGFTRDIRTGLNDDAALSHMREAS
;
A
#
# COMPACT_ATOMS: atom_id res chain seq x y z
N MET A 1 33.14 10.72 21.66
CA MET A 1 33.28 9.73 20.57
C MET A 1 31.97 8.97 20.50
N GLY A 2 30.95 9.60 19.93
CA GLY A 2 29.55 9.17 19.91
C GLY A 2 28.79 9.98 18.88
N GLU A 3 29.09 9.80 17.64
CA GLU A 3 28.36 10.28 16.49
C GLU A 3 28.74 9.36 15.33
N GLU A 4 27.80 8.94 14.52
CA GLU A 4 27.93 8.07 13.34
C GLU A 4 27.34 6.65 13.48
N LEU A 5 26.06 6.54 13.87
CA LEU A 5 25.27 5.33 13.57
C LEU A 5 23.77 5.66 13.31
N ASP A 6 23.42 6.95 13.13
CA ASP A 6 22.04 7.36 12.84
C ASP A 6 21.69 7.34 11.33
N ASP A 7 22.68 7.06 10.49
CA ASP A 7 22.52 6.91 9.03
C ASP A 7 22.72 5.45 8.62
N LEU A 8 21.77 4.57 8.96
CA LEU A 8 21.48 3.50 8.01
C LEU A 8 20.58 4.15 6.95
N PRO A 9 21.16 4.55 5.82
CA PRO A 9 20.36 5.08 4.75
C PRO A 9 19.33 4.01 4.40
N THR A 10 18.12 4.41 4.22
CA THR A 10 17.25 3.84 3.18
C THR A 10 18.14 3.85 1.94
N ARG A 11 19.01 2.85 1.79
CA ARG A 11 19.87 2.76 0.62
C ARG A 11 18.91 2.65 -0.54
N ALA A 12 18.63 3.81 -1.10
CA ALA A 12 17.99 3.92 -2.37
C ALA A 12 18.61 2.81 -3.22
N PHE A 13 17.80 1.86 -3.56
CA PHE A 13 18.14 0.73 -4.39
C PHE A 13 18.90 1.29 -5.62
N ARG A 14 20.24 1.28 -5.62
CA ARG A 14 21.07 1.72 -6.75
C ARG A 14 21.10 0.61 -7.78
N PRO A 15 20.62 0.84 -9.02
CA PRO A 15 20.64 -0.14 -10.08
C PRO A 15 22.03 -0.34 -10.67
N ALA A 16 22.36 -1.59 -10.99
CA ALA A 16 23.25 -1.87 -12.10
C ALA A 16 22.45 -1.60 -13.39
N LEU A 17 22.75 -0.49 -14.05
CA LEU A 17 22.18 -0.15 -15.36
C LEU A 17 22.85 -1.01 -16.42
N ARG A 18 22.13 -1.92 -17.07
CA ARG A 18 22.40 -2.36 -18.43
C ARG A 18 21.14 -2.29 -19.25
N GLY A 19 21.18 -1.49 -20.32
CA GLY A 19 20.32 -1.59 -21.51
C GLY A 19 19.08 -0.71 -21.54
N ASP A 20 19.25 0.45 -22.13
CA ASP A 20 18.41 1.13 -23.14
C ASP A 20 16.90 1.03 -23.00
N GLN A 21 16.29 2.18 -22.62
CA GLN A 21 15.06 2.67 -23.27
C GLN A 21 14.82 4.13 -22.88
N ARG A 22 14.49 4.95 -23.87
CA ARG A 22 14.15 6.36 -23.77
C ARG A 22 12.89 6.53 -22.93
N PHE A 23 13.06 6.81 -21.67
CA PHE A 23 12.00 7.25 -20.77
C PHE A 23 12.14 8.74 -20.54
N ASP A 24 11.03 9.44 -20.55
CA ASP A 24 10.99 10.80 -20.05
C ASP A 24 11.37 10.81 -18.56
N ARG A 25 12.63 11.10 -18.29
CA ARG A 25 13.21 11.15 -16.94
C ARG A 25 12.58 12.21 -16.06
N SER A 26 11.82 13.14 -16.63
CA SER A 26 11.17 14.24 -15.91
C SER A 26 9.91 13.77 -15.17
N ALA A 27 9.11 12.87 -15.77
CA ALA A 27 7.94 12.25 -15.13
C ALA A 27 8.36 11.23 -14.06
N ALA A 28 9.40 10.44 -14.32
CA ALA A 28 9.90 9.42 -13.38
C ALA A 28 10.42 9.98 -12.04
N HIS A 29 10.64 11.30 -11.92
CA HIS A 29 11.04 11.95 -10.66
C HIS A 29 9.84 12.36 -9.79
N ARG A 30 8.64 12.49 -10.38
CA ARG A 30 7.43 12.89 -9.65
C ARG A 30 6.59 11.69 -9.20
N ASP A 31 6.51 10.64 -10.03
CA ASP A 31 5.63 9.52 -9.81
C ASP A 31 6.36 8.37 -9.11
N ILE A 32 5.73 7.82 -8.07
CA ILE A 32 6.23 6.64 -7.38
C ILE A 32 5.80 5.36 -8.10
N LEU A 33 4.58 5.38 -8.69
CA LEU A 33 4.02 4.30 -9.49
C LEU A 33 3.58 4.82 -10.86
N VAL A 34 3.83 4.02 -11.90
CA VAL A 34 3.28 4.23 -13.24
C VAL A 34 2.76 2.90 -13.75
N PHE A 35 1.52 2.88 -14.19
CA PHE A 35 0.88 1.78 -14.90
C PHE A 35 0.79 2.17 -16.38
N ASP A 36 1.28 1.33 -17.27
CA ASP A 36 1.36 1.59 -18.70
C ASP A 36 0.77 0.40 -19.43
N ASP A 37 -0.46 0.57 -19.91
CA ASP A 37 -1.26 -0.42 -20.68
C ASP A 37 -1.33 -1.80 -19.98
N VAL A 38 -1.60 -1.83 -18.68
CA VAL A 38 -1.57 -3.05 -17.86
C VAL A 38 -2.82 -3.89 -18.11
N HIS A 39 -2.60 -5.14 -18.54
CA HIS A 39 -3.63 -6.16 -18.73
C HIS A 39 -3.40 -7.34 -17.80
N LYS A 40 -4.51 -7.91 -17.29
CA LYS A 40 -4.52 -9.12 -16.48
C LYS A 40 -5.77 -9.95 -16.70
N ALA A 41 -5.60 -11.25 -16.91
CA ALA A 41 -6.67 -12.23 -16.95
C ALA A 41 -6.23 -13.48 -16.17
N TYR A 42 -7.13 -14.09 -15.40
CA TYR A 42 -6.90 -15.41 -14.80
C TYR A 42 -7.38 -16.55 -15.71
N ARG A 43 -8.30 -16.23 -16.62
CA ARG A 43 -8.76 -17.09 -17.72
C ARG A 43 -8.86 -16.22 -18.97
N ALA A 44 -8.63 -16.82 -20.14
CA ALA A 44 -8.59 -16.10 -21.39
C ALA A 44 -9.89 -15.32 -21.71
N ASP A 45 -11.02 -15.78 -21.19
CA ASP A 45 -12.36 -15.23 -21.40
C ASP A 45 -12.82 -14.27 -20.28
N VAL A 46 -12.04 -14.12 -19.18
CA VAL A 46 -12.39 -13.29 -18.02
C VAL A 46 -11.25 -12.34 -17.69
N PRO A 47 -11.08 -11.25 -18.44
CA PRO A 47 -10.06 -10.25 -18.14
C PRO A 47 -10.45 -9.46 -16.88
N VAL A 48 -9.47 -9.30 -15.97
CA VAL A 48 -9.59 -8.55 -14.71
C VAL A 48 -9.16 -7.10 -14.88
N LEU A 49 -8.16 -6.84 -15.74
CA LEU A 49 -7.72 -5.49 -16.13
C LEU A 49 -7.54 -5.45 -17.65
N LYS A 50 -7.99 -4.35 -18.27
CA LYS A 50 -8.05 -4.16 -19.72
C LYS A 50 -7.37 -2.83 -20.11
N GLY A 51 -6.02 -2.76 -20.02
CA GLY A 51 -5.27 -1.59 -20.43
C GLY A 51 -5.25 -0.47 -19.41
N LEU A 52 -5.04 -0.80 -18.12
CA LEU A 52 -4.89 0.20 -17.06
C LEU A 52 -3.69 1.10 -17.36
N THR A 53 -3.95 2.40 -17.52
CA THR A 53 -2.92 3.43 -17.69
C THR A 53 -3.19 4.57 -16.72
N THR A 54 -2.35 4.71 -15.70
CA THR A 54 -2.41 5.79 -14.71
C THR A 54 -1.08 5.91 -13.98
N SER A 55 -0.88 6.98 -13.24
CA SER A 55 0.29 7.16 -12.37
C SER A 55 -0.11 7.66 -10.98
N VAL A 56 0.75 7.41 -9.99
CA VAL A 56 0.59 7.91 -8.62
C VAL A 56 1.82 8.71 -8.26
N ALA A 57 1.62 9.95 -7.85
CA ALA A 57 2.71 10.83 -7.43
C ALA A 57 3.26 10.40 -6.05
N ARG A 58 4.52 10.79 -5.77
CA ARG A 58 5.08 10.60 -4.42
C ARG A 58 4.31 11.43 -3.41
N GLY A 59 4.03 10.85 -2.26
CA GLY A 59 3.26 11.50 -1.21
C GLY A 59 1.81 11.74 -1.59
N GLU A 60 1.24 11.00 -2.53
CA GLU A 60 -0.18 11.05 -2.87
C GLU A 60 -0.98 10.01 -2.09
N PHE A 61 -2.19 10.35 -1.69
CA PHE A 61 -3.18 9.41 -1.17
C PHE A 61 -4.23 9.14 -2.26
N VAL A 62 -4.35 7.88 -2.67
CA VAL A 62 -5.26 7.46 -3.74
C VAL A 62 -6.18 6.36 -3.24
N PHE A 63 -7.48 6.55 -3.36
CA PHE A 63 -8.44 5.47 -3.22
C PHE A 63 -8.52 4.63 -4.48
N ILE A 64 -8.60 3.32 -4.31
CA ILE A 64 -8.93 2.37 -5.38
C ILE A 64 -10.27 1.75 -5.02
N THR A 65 -11.30 2.00 -5.83
CA THR A 65 -12.65 1.50 -5.56
C THR A 65 -13.21 0.72 -6.73
N GLY A 66 -14.31 0.03 -6.49
CA GLY A 66 -15.01 -0.79 -7.49
C GLY A 66 -15.72 -1.96 -6.81
N PRO A 67 -16.63 -2.65 -7.51
CA PRO A 67 -17.36 -3.77 -6.97
C PRO A 67 -16.44 -4.90 -6.49
N SER A 68 -16.99 -5.84 -5.71
CA SER A 68 -16.26 -7.05 -5.35
C SER A 68 -15.86 -7.81 -6.62
N GLY A 69 -14.62 -8.29 -6.68
CA GLY A 69 -14.10 -8.95 -7.89
C GLY A 69 -13.61 -8.03 -9.00
N ALA A 70 -13.71 -6.69 -8.89
CA ALA A 70 -13.25 -5.75 -9.92
C ALA A 70 -11.74 -5.74 -10.17
N GLY A 71 -10.95 -6.48 -9.38
CA GLY A 71 -9.50 -6.57 -9.58
C GLY A 71 -8.66 -5.72 -8.63
N LYS A 72 -9.23 -5.08 -7.61
CA LYS A 72 -8.51 -4.23 -6.64
C LYS A 72 -7.32 -4.96 -6.01
N SER A 73 -7.56 -6.11 -5.39
CA SER A 73 -6.49 -6.92 -4.77
C SER A 73 -5.49 -7.45 -5.80
N THR A 74 -5.93 -7.77 -7.03
CA THR A 74 -5.05 -8.18 -8.13
C THR A 74 -4.11 -7.05 -8.50
N LEU A 75 -4.64 -5.82 -8.65
CA LEU A 75 -3.85 -4.63 -8.92
C LEU A 75 -2.79 -4.42 -7.84
N LEU A 76 -3.19 -4.45 -6.55
CA LEU A 76 -2.24 -4.30 -5.45
C LEU A 76 -1.17 -5.40 -5.46
N ARG A 77 -1.54 -6.67 -5.74
CA ARG A 77 -0.59 -7.79 -5.81
C ARG A 77 0.44 -7.62 -6.91
N MET A 78 0.07 -7.07 -8.06
CA MET A 78 1.02 -6.81 -9.15
C MET A 78 2.07 -5.77 -8.76
N ILE A 79 1.73 -4.75 -7.96
CA ILE A 79 2.67 -3.71 -7.51
C ILE A 79 3.85 -4.30 -6.73
N TYR A 80 3.60 -5.29 -5.86
CA TYR A 80 4.67 -5.92 -5.08
C TYR A 80 5.18 -7.24 -5.66
N ALA A 81 4.93 -7.49 -6.95
CA ALA A 81 5.30 -8.73 -7.65
C ALA A 81 4.77 -9.99 -6.95
N GLY A 82 3.56 -9.93 -6.40
CA GLY A 82 2.81 -11.07 -5.88
C GLY A 82 1.92 -11.72 -6.95
N GLU A 83 1.72 -11.01 -8.06
CA GLU A 83 0.99 -11.46 -9.25
C GLU A 83 1.70 -10.93 -10.49
N GLN A 84 1.69 -11.69 -11.58
CA GLN A 84 2.32 -11.29 -12.83
C GLN A 84 1.36 -10.48 -13.71
N VAL A 85 1.91 -9.50 -14.42
CA VAL A 85 1.22 -8.74 -15.47
C VAL A 85 1.28 -9.55 -16.76
N ASP A 86 0.15 -9.66 -17.47
CA ASP A 86 0.09 -10.41 -18.72
C ASP A 86 0.57 -9.57 -19.92
N GLN A 87 0.21 -8.26 -19.96
CA GLN A 87 0.69 -7.29 -20.94
C GLN A 87 0.84 -5.92 -20.29
N GLY A 88 1.66 -5.06 -20.90
CA GLY A 88 1.99 -3.76 -20.33
C GLY A 88 3.11 -3.83 -19.30
N ARG A 89 3.19 -2.82 -18.44
CA ARG A 89 4.23 -2.74 -17.41
C ARG A 89 3.80 -1.90 -16.22
N ILE A 90 4.44 -2.18 -15.07
CA ILE A 90 4.32 -1.39 -13.85
C ILE A 90 5.71 -0.89 -13.47
N LEU A 91 5.84 0.43 -13.32
CA LEU A 91 7.07 1.02 -12.80
C LEU A 91 6.86 1.42 -11.35
N PHE A 92 7.73 0.98 -10.47
CA PHE A 92 7.82 1.44 -9.08
C PHE A 92 9.18 2.07 -8.84
N LEU A 93 9.20 3.32 -8.38
CA LEU A 93 10.43 4.10 -8.23
C LEU A 93 11.27 4.13 -9.52
N GLY A 94 10.61 4.19 -10.68
CA GLY A 94 11.23 4.18 -12.00
C GLY A 94 11.76 2.83 -12.49
N ARG A 95 11.45 1.72 -11.79
CA ARG A 95 11.87 0.36 -12.16
C ARG A 95 10.70 -0.48 -12.61
N ASP A 96 10.92 -1.22 -13.68
CA ASP A 96 9.94 -2.15 -14.21
C ASP A 96 9.80 -3.38 -13.30
N VAL A 97 8.68 -3.44 -12.58
CA VAL A 97 8.34 -4.55 -11.66
C VAL A 97 8.23 -5.87 -12.43
N CYS A 98 7.76 -5.83 -13.68
CA CYS A 98 7.53 -7.02 -14.49
C CYS A 98 8.84 -7.69 -14.94
N ARG A 99 9.96 -6.96 -14.90
CA ARG A 99 11.28 -7.43 -15.33
C ARG A 99 12.25 -7.71 -14.19
N LEU A 100 11.77 -7.67 -12.94
CA LEU A 100 12.62 -7.95 -11.79
C LEU A 100 12.98 -9.44 -11.73
N SER A 101 14.26 -9.72 -11.45
CA SER A 101 14.70 -11.07 -11.11
C SER A 101 14.16 -11.47 -9.73
N ALA A 102 14.05 -12.78 -9.47
CA ALA A 102 13.61 -13.29 -8.18
C ALA A 102 14.43 -12.70 -7.00
N ASP A 103 15.73 -12.52 -7.17
CA ASP A 103 16.61 -11.93 -6.17
C ASP A 103 16.36 -10.43 -5.93
N SER A 104 15.71 -9.74 -6.88
CA SER A 104 15.38 -8.32 -6.78
C SER A 104 14.03 -8.05 -6.10
N ILE A 105 13.12 -9.03 -6.09
CA ILE A 105 11.80 -8.91 -5.49
C ILE A 105 11.85 -8.57 -3.99
N PRO A 106 12.72 -9.17 -3.15
CA PRO A 106 12.84 -8.77 -1.75
C PRO A 106 13.19 -7.29 -1.56
N TYR A 107 14.00 -6.72 -2.44
CA TYR A 107 14.36 -5.29 -2.38
C TYR A 107 13.19 -4.38 -2.80
N LEU A 108 12.37 -4.81 -3.77
CA LEU A 108 11.10 -4.13 -4.08
C LEU A 108 10.22 -4.08 -2.84
N ARG A 109 9.96 -5.24 -2.21
CA ARG A 109 9.03 -5.40 -1.09
C ARG A 109 9.47 -4.66 0.18
N ARG A 110 10.77 -4.39 0.36
CA ARG A 110 11.27 -3.56 1.47
C ARG A 110 10.76 -2.12 1.44
N ASN A 111 10.42 -1.61 0.25
CA ASN A 111 9.92 -0.25 0.06
C ASN A 111 8.40 -0.16 0.07
N ILE A 112 7.71 -1.30 0.30
CA ILE A 112 6.25 -1.40 0.24
C ILE A 112 5.75 -2.00 1.55
N GLY A 113 4.96 -1.23 2.30
CA GLY A 113 4.15 -1.74 3.40
C GLY A 113 2.83 -2.28 2.87
N ILE A 114 2.34 -3.37 3.44
CA ILE A 114 1.06 -3.97 3.01
C ILE A 114 0.20 -4.24 4.23
N VAL A 115 -1.05 -3.73 4.18
CA VAL A 115 -2.10 -4.00 5.17
C VAL A 115 -3.20 -4.79 4.47
N PHE A 116 -3.53 -5.95 5.01
CA PHE A 116 -4.52 -6.88 4.46
C PHE A 116 -5.85 -6.79 5.22
N GLN A 117 -6.94 -7.15 4.58
CA GLN A 117 -8.27 -7.20 5.18
C GLN A 117 -8.37 -8.15 6.38
N ASP A 118 -7.68 -9.29 6.35
CA ASP A 118 -7.69 -10.32 7.38
C ASP A 118 -6.46 -10.25 8.32
N PHE A 119 -5.90 -9.05 8.48
CA PHE A 119 -4.77 -8.67 9.36
C PHE A 119 -3.48 -9.47 9.13
N LYS A 120 -3.54 -10.75 8.79
CA LYS A 120 -2.39 -11.67 8.62
C LYS A 120 -1.42 -11.65 9.81
N LEU A 121 -1.97 -11.53 11.03
CA LEU A 121 -1.18 -11.61 12.24
C LEU A 121 -0.93 -13.07 12.65
N VAL A 122 0.25 -13.32 13.22
CA VAL A 122 0.55 -14.58 13.88
C VAL A 122 -0.11 -14.54 15.26
N GLN A 123 -1.22 -15.24 15.43
CA GLN A 123 -2.12 -15.12 16.57
C GLN A 123 -1.47 -15.46 17.91
N ASN A 124 -0.53 -16.44 17.92
CA ASN A 124 0.19 -16.86 19.11
C ASN A 124 1.37 -15.97 19.49
N TRP A 125 1.73 -15.02 18.61
CA TRP A 125 2.79 -14.06 18.86
C TRP A 125 2.27 -12.85 19.61
N THR A 126 3.18 -12.18 20.31
CA THR A 126 2.89 -10.88 20.92
C THR A 126 2.73 -9.81 19.83
N VAL A 127 2.11 -8.70 20.22
CA VAL A 127 2.04 -7.46 19.41
C VAL A 127 3.44 -7.04 18.96
N TYR A 128 4.39 -7.01 19.90
CA TYR A 128 5.79 -6.68 19.60
C TYR A 128 6.37 -7.61 18.54
N GLN A 129 6.22 -8.92 18.68
CA GLN A 129 6.77 -9.90 17.73
C GLN A 129 6.17 -9.76 16.34
N ASN A 130 4.84 -9.52 16.24
CA ASN A 130 4.17 -9.30 14.96
C ASN A 130 4.69 -8.06 14.22
N VAL A 131 5.09 -7.02 14.93
CA VAL A 131 5.65 -5.80 14.32
C VAL A 131 7.16 -5.97 14.06
N ALA A 132 7.91 -6.51 15.02
CA ALA A 132 9.36 -6.64 14.96
C ALA A 132 9.84 -7.49 13.79
N VAL A 133 9.09 -8.55 13.42
CA VAL A 133 9.48 -9.49 12.36
C VAL A 133 9.81 -8.79 11.05
N SER A 134 9.12 -7.70 10.72
CA SER A 134 9.39 -6.94 9.48
C SER A 134 10.80 -6.33 9.45
N LEU A 135 11.36 -5.97 10.60
CA LEU A 135 12.73 -5.46 10.72
C LEU A 135 13.75 -6.58 10.91
N GLU A 136 13.39 -7.63 11.65
CA GLU A 136 14.26 -8.78 11.93
C GLU A 136 14.64 -9.51 10.64
N VAL A 137 13.69 -9.72 9.74
CA VAL A 137 13.93 -10.32 8.40
C VAL A 137 14.86 -9.45 7.56
N LEU A 138 14.91 -8.15 7.81
CA LEU A 138 15.83 -7.21 7.15
C LEU A 138 17.22 -7.20 7.78
N GLY A 139 17.45 -7.96 8.87
CA GLY A 139 18.72 -7.99 9.59
C GLY A 139 18.99 -6.71 10.39
N VAL A 140 17.94 -5.96 10.78
CA VAL A 140 18.12 -4.75 11.58
C VAL A 140 18.59 -5.11 12.99
N PRO A 141 19.58 -4.43 13.56
CA PRO A 141 20.07 -4.71 14.90
C PRO A 141 18.95 -4.60 15.99
N THR A 142 18.95 -5.51 16.94
CA THR A 142 17.89 -5.62 17.99
C THR A 142 17.63 -4.32 18.74
N ARG A 143 18.66 -3.51 19.00
CA ARG A 143 18.50 -2.20 19.65
C ARG A 143 17.63 -1.26 18.82
N ILE A 144 17.84 -1.24 17.49
CA ILE A 144 17.08 -0.40 16.55
C ILE A 144 15.66 -0.96 16.40
N VAL A 145 15.52 -2.29 16.29
CA VAL A 145 14.19 -2.96 16.24
C VAL A 145 13.35 -2.54 17.43
N ARG A 146 13.90 -2.61 18.66
CA ARG A 146 13.15 -2.25 19.88
C ARG A 146 12.66 -0.81 19.84
N ARG A 147 13.50 0.14 19.44
CA ARG A 147 13.14 1.56 19.32
C ARG A 147 12.04 1.77 18.27
N ARG A 148 12.25 1.28 17.05
CA ARG A 148 11.31 1.48 15.93
C ARG A 148 9.96 0.82 16.18
N VAL A 149 9.94 -0.37 16.78
CA VAL A 149 8.68 -1.03 17.16
C VAL A 149 7.94 -0.22 18.20
N GLY A 150 8.63 0.34 19.21
CA GLY A 150 8.02 1.23 20.21
C GLY A 150 7.37 2.45 19.54
N GLU A 151 8.10 3.14 18.67
CA GLU A 151 7.62 4.30 17.90
C GLU A 151 6.43 3.93 16.98
N ALA A 152 6.48 2.79 16.31
CA ALA A 152 5.38 2.33 15.46
C ALA A 152 4.12 2.00 16.27
N LEU A 153 4.26 1.35 17.42
CA LEU A 153 3.14 1.07 18.32
C LEU A 153 2.53 2.34 18.92
N GLU A 154 3.33 3.33 19.22
CA GLU A 154 2.87 4.64 19.67
C GLU A 154 2.03 5.33 18.60
N ARG A 155 2.51 5.37 17.35
CA ARG A 155 1.80 5.96 16.21
C ARG A 155 0.41 5.35 15.98
N VAL A 156 0.25 4.05 16.22
CA VAL A 156 -1.05 3.38 16.04
C VAL A 156 -1.89 3.35 17.33
N GLY A 157 -1.46 4.03 18.42
CA GLY A 157 -2.20 4.11 19.68
C GLY A 157 -2.15 2.83 20.51
N LEU A 158 -1.09 2.01 20.38
CA LEU A 158 -0.90 0.76 21.13
C LEU A 158 0.33 0.81 22.04
N SER A 159 0.70 2.00 22.54
CA SER A 159 1.76 2.16 23.53
C SER A 159 1.53 1.27 24.74
N GLY A 160 2.58 0.56 25.18
CA GLY A 160 2.52 -0.34 26.34
C GLY A 160 1.86 -1.70 26.09
N ARG A 161 1.21 -1.93 24.92
CA ARG A 161 0.53 -3.18 24.60
C ARG A 161 1.42 -4.23 23.93
N GLY A 162 2.72 -3.96 23.77
CA GLY A 162 3.66 -4.82 23.04
C GLY A 162 3.79 -6.25 23.57
N GLY A 163 3.56 -6.49 24.87
CA GLY A 163 3.63 -7.82 25.49
C GLY A 163 2.37 -8.68 25.32
N GLU A 164 1.25 -8.12 24.88
CA GLU A 164 0.00 -8.85 24.74
C GLU A 164 0.02 -9.75 23.50
N ARG A 165 -0.72 -10.87 23.55
CA ARG A 165 -0.88 -11.75 22.37
C ARG A 165 -1.87 -11.14 21.38
N ALA A 166 -1.58 -11.26 20.09
CA ALA A 166 -2.45 -10.76 19.02
C ALA A 166 -3.86 -11.35 19.09
N SER A 167 -4.00 -12.61 19.52
CA SER A 167 -5.29 -13.30 19.68
C SER A 167 -6.21 -12.71 20.76
N LEU A 168 -5.69 -11.89 21.66
CA LEU A 168 -6.46 -11.25 22.74
C LEU A 168 -6.97 -9.86 22.38
N LEU A 169 -6.55 -9.34 21.24
CA LEU A 169 -6.91 -8.01 20.77
C LEU A 169 -8.26 -8.00 20.04
N SER A 170 -9.01 -6.90 20.15
CA SER A 170 -10.17 -6.61 19.31
C SER A 170 -9.76 -6.51 17.82
N GLY A 171 -10.74 -6.62 16.90
CA GLY A 171 -10.49 -6.50 15.46
C GLY A 171 -9.81 -5.18 15.07
N GLY A 172 -10.27 -4.06 15.64
CA GLY A 172 -9.65 -2.76 15.41
C GLY A 172 -8.21 -2.67 15.93
N GLU A 173 -7.92 -3.25 17.10
CA GLU A 173 -6.55 -3.30 17.64
C GLU A 173 -5.66 -4.22 16.80
N GLN A 174 -6.17 -5.37 16.32
CA GLN A 174 -5.43 -6.24 15.40
C GLN A 174 -5.09 -5.51 14.11
N GLN A 175 -6.02 -4.71 13.58
CA GLN A 175 -5.77 -3.88 12.40
C GLN A 175 -4.69 -2.84 12.66
N ARG A 176 -4.71 -2.16 13.81
CA ARG A 176 -3.65 -1.23 14.21
C ARG A 176 -2.29 -1.92 14.30
N VAL A 177 -2.20 -3.14 14.82
CA VAL A 177 -0.96 -3.94 14.80
C VAL A 177 -0.52 -4.26 13.37
N ALA A 178 -1.45 -4.61 12.47
CA ALA A 178 -1.13 -4.85 11.06
C ALA A 178 -0.60 -3.59 10.37
N VAL A 179 -1.17 -2.42 10.67
CA VAL A 179 -0.66 -1.13 10.19
C VAL A 179 0.73 -0.86 10.76
N ALA A 180 0.95 -1.02 12.08
CA ALA A 180 2.28 -0.83 12.72
C ALA A 180 3.35 -1.71 12.05
N ARG A 181 3.03 -2.99 11.80
CA ARG A 181 3.91 -3.93 11.09
C ARG A 181 4.25 -3.46 9.67
N ALA A 182 3.28 -2.86 8.97
CA ALA A 182 3.47 -2.38 7.61
C ALA A 182 4.34 -1.11 7.54
N ILE A 183 4.26 -0.23 8.55
CA ILE A 183 4.98 1.06 8.55
C ILE A 183 6.33 1.02 9.25
N VAL A 184 6.60 0.03 10.12
CA VAL A 184 7.85 -0.03 10.91
C VAL A 184 9.13 -0.08 10.05
N PRO A 185 9.13 -0.62 8.78
CA PRO A 185 10.27 -0.52 7.89
C PRO A 185 10.45 0.85 7.23
N GLU A 186 9.54 1.80 7.46
CA GLU A 186 9.50 3.12 6.80
C GLU A 186 9.37 3.00 5.29
N PRO A 187 8.28 2.38 4.78
CA PRO A 187 8.10 2.16 3.37
C PRO A 187 7.85 3.47 2.62
N ALA A 188 8.24 3.52 1.34
CA ALA A 188 7.90 4.63 0.45
C ALA A 188 6.44 4.59 -0.03
N LEU A 189 5.83 3.38 -0.01
CA LEU A 189 4.47 3.12 -0.46
C LEU A 189 3.75 2.21 0.55
N LEU A 190 2.56 2.59 0.97
CA LEU A 190 1.67 1.80 1.80
C LEU A 190 0.47 1.34 0.97
N LEU A 191 0.31 0.04 0.81
CA LEU A 191 -0.81 -0.60 0.15
C LEU A 191 -1.79 -1.10 1.21
N ALA A 192 -3.06 -0.76 1.09
CA ALA A 192 -4.12 -1.23 1.97
C ALA A 192 -5.18 -1.95 1.13
N ASP A 193 -5.35 -3.25 1.34
CA ASP A 193 -6.30 -4.10 0.63
C ASP A 193 -7.52 -4.33 1.53
N GLU A 194 -8.56 -3.50 1.36
CA GLU A 194 -9.79 -3.50 2.14
C GLU A 194 -9.56 -3.50 3.67
N PRO A 195 -8.73 -2.58 4.21
CA PRO A 195 -8.26 -2.63 5.59
C PRO A 195 -9.37 -2.39 6.63
N THR A 196 -10.56 -2.00 6.19
CA THR A 196 -11.72 -1.71 7.04
C THR A 196 -12.88 -2.68 6.85
N GLY A 197 -12.75 -3.64 5.92
CA GLY A 197 -13.84 -4.52 5.50
C GLY A 197 -14.42 -5.44 6.59
N ASN A 198 -13.70 -5.64 7.71
CA ASN A 198 -14.14 -6.46 8.84
C ASN A 198 -14.42 -5.62 10.11
N LEU A 199 -14.52 -4.31 9.98
CA LEU A 199 -14.70 -3.38 11.10
C LEU A 199 -16.09 -2.73 11.04
N ASP A 200 -16.56 -2.28 12.19
CA ASP A 200 -17.75 -1.44 12.22
C ASP A 200 -17.47 -0.05 11.62
N PRO A 201 -18.51 0.71 11.21
CA PRO A 201 -18.33 1.97 10.51
C PRO A 201 -17.49 3.01 11.28
N GLN A 202 -17.62 3.08 12.62
CA GLN A 202 -16.86 4.04 13.40
C GLN A 202 -15.39 3.68 13.43
N LEU A 203 -15.04 2.41 13.67
CA LEU A 203 -13.68 1.93 13.61
C LEU A 203 -13.07 2.05 12.20
N ALA A 204 -13.90 1.90 11.14
CA ALA A 204 -13.45 2.10 9.78
C ALA A 204 -12.96 3.54 9.52
N VAL A 205 -13.69 4.54 10.04
CA VAL A 205 -13.28 5.96 9.98
C VAL A 205 -12.01 6.19 10.81
N ASP A 206 -11.90 5.59 12.00
CA ASP A 206 -10.72 5.73 12.86
C ASP A 206 -9.46 5.11 12.21
N ILE A 207 -9.62 3.99 11.52
CA ILE A 207 -8.51 3.37 10.75
C ILE A 207 -8.16 4.21 9.54
N LEU A 208 -9.14 4.78 8.82
CA LEU A 208 -8.86 5.72 7.73
C LEU A 208 -8.04 6.92 8.23
N GLY A 209 -8.44 7.52 9.38
CA GLY A 209 -7.70 8.61 10.02
C GLY A 209 -6.23 8.23 10.30
N LEU A 210 -5.98 7.00 10.77
CA LEU A 210 -4.62 6.50 10.98
C LEU A 210 -3.79 6.45 9.68
N PHE A 211 -4.41 6.05 8.55
CA PHE A 211 -3.72 6.09 7.26
C PHE A 211 -3.43 7.52 6.79
N GLU A 212 -4.30 8.48 7.14
CA GLU A 212 -4.08 9.90 6.86
C GLU A 212 -2.91 10.46 7.67
N ASP A 213 -2.84 10.16 8.97
CA ASP A 213 -1.71 10.55 9.82
C ASP A 213 -0.38 10.00 9.28
N ILE A 214 -0.38 8.77 8.78
CA ILE A 214 0.79 8.16 8.13
C ILE A 214 1.13 8.89 6.84
N HIS A 215 0.12 9.18 6.00
CA HIS A 215 0.29 9.91 4.76
C HIS A 215 0.89 11.31 4.98
N GLU A 216 0.48 12.03 6.02
CA GLU A 216 1.02 13.35 6.36
C GLU A 216 2.52 13.32 6.67
N THR A 217 3.08 12.16 7.01
CA THR A 217 4.54 12.00 7.14
C THR A 217 5.27 11.88 5.79
N GLY A 218 4.55 11.96 4.67
CA GLY A 218 5.10 11.89 3.31
C GLY A 218 5.05 10.50 2.67
N VAL A 219 4.44 9.51 3.31
CA VAL A 219 4.24 8.17 2.76
C VAL A 219 3.16 8.21 1.68
N THR A 220 3.42 7.61 0.52
CA THR A 220 2.39 7.42 -0.50
C THR A 220 1.43 6.31 -0.07
N VAL A 221 0.12 6.50 -0.23
CA VAL A 221 -0.90 5.53 0.19
C VAL A 221 -1.80 5.16 -0.99
N LEU A 222 -1.96 3.85 -1.23
CA LEU A 222 -3.02 3.29 -2.05
C LEU A 222 -3.99 2.53 -1.15
N PHE A 223 -5.21 3.02 -1.04
CA PHE A 223 -6.23 2.49 -0.15
C PHE A 223 -7.37 1.86 -0.98
N ALA A 224 -7.38 0.54 -1.10
CA ALA A 224 -8.45 -0.18 -1.79
C ALA A 224 -9.64 -0.40 -0.84
N THR A 225 -10.82 0.03 -1.28
CA THR A 225 -12.06 -0.18 -0.54
C THR A 225 -13.25 -0.27 -1.51
N HIS A 226 -14.28 -1.02 -1.11
CA HIS A 226 -15.60 -1.00 -1.74
C HIS A 226 -16.59 -0.13 -0.94
N ASP A 227 -16.19 0.33 0.24
CA ASP A 227 -17.01 1.20 1.08
C ASP A 227 -16.93 2.66 0.59
N ARG A 228 -18.02 3.08 -0.06
CA ARG A 228 -18.13 4.43 -0.62
C ARG A 228 -18.25 5.51 0.47
N SER A 229 -18.79 5.17 1.64
CA SER A 229 -18.93 6.14 2.73
C SER A 229 -17.60 6.74 3.16
N LEU A 230 -16.52 5.97 3.08
CA LEU A 230 -15.16 6.44 3.39
C LEU A 230 -14.63 7.47 2.38
N LEU A 231 -15.06 7.38 1.11
CA LEU A 231 -14.68 8.35 0.07
C LEU A 231 -15.30 9.73 0.32
N ASP A 232 -16.53 9.74 0.88
CA ASP A 232 -17.24 10.98 1.21
C ASP A 232 -16.67 11.67 2.46
N VAL A 233 -16.13 10.90 3.41
CA VAL A 233 -15.51 11.44 4.65
C VAL A 233 -14.28 12.30 4.34
N ARG A 234 -13.47 11.88 3.36
CA ARG A 234 -12.22 12.54 2.99
C ARG A 234 -12.06 12.57 1.47
N PRO A 235 -12.39 13.68 0.82
CA PRO A 235 -12.22 13.81 -0.62
C PRO A 235 -10.74 13.66 -1.03
N ARG A 236 -10.44 12.63 -1.77
CA ARG A 236 -9.10 12.32 -2.32
C ARG A 236 -9.28 11.86 -3.77
N ARG A 237 -8.20 11.73 -4.49
CA ARG A 237 -8.21 11.10 -5.80
C ARG A 237 -8.71 9.66 -5.70
N VAL A 238 -9.59 9.27 -6.61
CA VAL A 238 -10.20 7.95 -6.68
C VAL A 238 -9.91 7.32 -8.04
N VAL A 239 -9.37 6.11 -8.05
CA VAL A 239 -9.26 5.25 -9.22
C VAL A 239 -10.36 4.20 -9.12
N VAL A 240 -11.34 4.28 -10.00
CA VAL A 240 -12.46 3.35 -10.06
C VAL A 240 -12.12 2.20 -11.01
N LEU A 241 -12.20 0.98 -10.51
CA LEU A 241 -12.11 -0.24 -11.30
C LEU A 241 -13.52 -0.76 -11.58
N ASP A 242 -13.88 -0.88 -12.86
CA ASP A 242 -15.18 -1.38 -13.28
C ASP A 242 -15.05 -2.19 -14.56
N GLU A 243 -15.51 -3.46 -14.55
CA GLU A 243 -15.44 -4.40 -15.67
C GLU A 243 -14.06 -4.49 -16.36
N GLY A 244 -12.98 -4.30 -15.60
CA GLY A 244 -11.60 -4.32 -16.08
C GLY A 244 -11.09 -2.99 -16.66
N PHE A 245 -11.94 -1.98 -16.75
CA PHE A 245 -11.55 -0.61 -17.10
C PHE A 245 -11.32 0.25 -15.87
N THR A 246 -10.63 1.36 -16.06
CA THR A 246 -10.34 2.31 -15.00
C THR A 246 -10.89 3.69 -15.36
N ARG A 247 -11.46 4.37 -14.36
CA ARG A 247 -11.73 5.80 -14.39
C ARG A 247 -10.94 6.46 -13.27
N ASP A 248 -10.26 7.52 -13.62
CA ASP A 248 -9.46 8.31 -12.69
C ASP A 248 -10.23 9.60 -12.37
N ILE A 249 -10.71 9.72 -11.12
CA ILE A 249 -11.49 10.88 -10.66
C ILE A 249 -10.58 11.66 -9.71
N ARG A 250 -10.16 12.85 -10.12
CA ARG A 250 -9.40 13.78 -9.29
C ARG A 250 -10.36 14.75 -8.63
N THR A 251 -10.53 14.65 -7.31
CA THR A 251 -11.33 15.59 -6.53
C THR A 251 -10.73 17.01 -6.64
N GLY A 252 -11.53 17.92 -7.16
CA GLY A 252 -11.15 19.33 -7.29
C GLY A 252 -11.65 20.05 -8.53
N LEU A 253 -12.17 19.36 -9.53
CA LEU A 253 -12.77 19.94 -10.74
C LEU A 253 -14.11 19.22 -11.02
N ASN A 254 -15.22 19.83 -10.60
CA ASN A 254 -16.61 19.64 -11.08
C ASN A 254 -17.02 18.23 -11.59
N ASP A 255 -16.66 17.15 -10.90
CA ASP A 255 -17.05 15.80 -11.29
C ASP A 255 -18.12 15.17 -10.37
N ASP A 256 -18.98 16.01 -9.75
CA ASP A 256 -20.18 15.54 -9.04
C ASP A 256 -21.09 14.66 -9.93
N ALA A 257 -21.01 14.82 -11.25
CA ALA A 257 -21.75 13.98 -12.21
C ALA A 257 -21.22 12.54 -12.28
N ALA A 258 -19.90 12.31 -12.11
CA ALA A 258 -19.31 10.97 -12.15
C ALA A 258 -19.62 10.17 -10.88
N LEU A 259 -19.67 10.85 -9.73
CA LEU A 259 -20.07 10.24 -8.45
C LEU A 259 -21.58 10.01 -8.35
N SER A 260 -22.41 10.84 -9.01
CA SER A 260 -23.88 10.68 -9.00
C SER A 260 -24.35 9.47 -9.81
N HIS A 261 -23.71 9.16 -10.95
CA HIS A 261 -24.01 7.92 -11.68
C HIS A 261 -23.66 6.63 -10.91
N MET A 262 -22.73 6.73 -9.96
CA MET A 262 -22.44 5.62 -9.02
C MET A 262 -23.49 5.48 -7.92
N ARG A 263 -24.28 6.54 -7.63
CA ARG A 263 -25.39 6.52 -6.64
C ARG A 263 -26.64 5.85 -7.19
N GLU A 264 -26.85 5.84 -8.50
CA GLU A 264 -28.06 5.27 -9.14
C GLU A 264 -27.92 3.78 -9.49
N ALA A 265 -26.74 3.18 -9.35
CA ALA A 265 -26.46 1.77 -9.67
C ALA A 265 -26.35 0.86 -8.42
N SER A 266 -26.97 1.26 -7.29
CA SER A 266 -26.99 0.46 -6.03
C SER A 266 -28.38 -0.03 -5.72
#